data_0ecb7feee39061376f6fac7f60fee384
#
_entry.id   0ecb7feee39061376f6fac7f60fee384
#
_cell.length_a   1.000
_cell.length_b   1.000
_cell.length_c   1.000
_cell.angle_alpha   90.00
_cell.angle_beta   90.00
_cell.angle_gamma   90.00
#
_symmetry.space_group_name_H-M   'P 1'
#
loop_
_entity.id
_entity.type
_entity.pdbx_description
1 polymer ?
#
loop_
_entity_poly.entity_id
_entity_poly.type
_entity_poly.pdbx_seq_one_letter_code
_entity_poly.pdbx_strand_id
1 'polypeptide(L)'
;LALSLGGLLFGYDTGVISGALPFLAKGPSEGGLGLSAFQQSIVTSSLTLGAAFGAVIGGRLSDRYGRKKNIMTVAVIFLLASLGCALSPNYAVLVCFRFLLGLAVGGASATVPVYLSEMAPVTIRGTMVARNELMIVTGQLLAYSFNAFIAIMWPQAHVWRWMLVICSVPAIALWIGIHLLP
;
A
#
# COMPACT_ATOMS: atom_id res chain seq x y z
N LEU A 1 17.99 0.88 4.52
CA LEU A 1 16.96 -0.13 4.82
C LEU A 1 15.61 0.50 5.13
N ALA A 2 15.54 1.51 6.01
CA ALA A 2 14.28 2.16 6.39
C ALA A 2 13.49 2.73 5.19
N LEU A 3 14.16 3.38 4.24
CA LEU A 3 13.53 3.92 3.03
C LEU A 3 13.01 2.84 2.09
N SER A 4 13.69 1.68 2.02
CA SER A 4 13.24 0.56 1.19
C SER A 4 11.94 -0.09 1.72
N LEU A 5 11.52 0.22 2.95
CA LEU A 5 10.21 -0.17 3.47
C LEU A 5 9.06 0.49 2.67
N GLY A 6 9.30 1.62 2.01
CA GLY A 6 8.34 2.20 1.08
C GLY A 6 8.04 1.28 -0.11
N GLY A 7 9.06 0.62 -0.65
CA GLY A 7 8.88 -0.41 -1.67
C GLY A 7 8.11 -1.62 -1.14
N LEU A 8 8.46 -2.12 0.05
CA LEU A 8 7.76 -3.24 0.68
C LEU A 8 6.27 -2.93 0.89
N LEU A 9 5.94 -1.71 1.31
CA LEU A 9 4.58 -1.23 1.51
C LEU A 9 3.78 -1.25 0.20
N PHE A 10 4.36 -0.74 -0.90
CA PHE A 10 3.75 -0.80 -2.23
C PHE A 10 3.50 -2.24 -2.70
N GLY A 11 4.52 -3.11 -2.55
CA GLY A 11 4.40 -4.51 -2.92
C GLY A 11 3.34 -5.25 -2.10
N TYR A 12 3.31 -5.03 -0.79
CA TYR A 12 2.34 -5.66 0.09
C TYR A 12 0.90 -5.27 -0.27
N ASP A 13 0.63 -3.98 -0.53
CA ASP A 13 -0.71 -3.52 -0.89
C ASP A 13 -1.22 -4.12 -2.21
N THR A 14 -0.36 -4.19 -3.23
CA THR A 14 -0.71 -4.84 -4.51
C THR A 14 -0.97 -6.34 -4.34
N GLY A 15 -0.26 -7.01 -3.44
CA GLY A 15 -0.46 -8.43 -3.17
C GLY A 15 -1.70 -8.72 -2.32
N VAL A 16 -1.99 -7.89 -1.32
CA VAL A 16 -3.07 -8.16 -0.36
C VAL A 16 -4.45 -8.14 -1.00
N ILE A 17 -4.69 -7.26 -1.97
CA ILE A 17 -6.00 -7.16 -2.61
C ILE A 17 -6.36 -8.42 -3.39
N SER A 18 -5.38 -9.08 -4.01
CA SER A 18 -5.60 -10.32 -4.75
C SER A 18 -6.20 -11.42 -3.87
N GLY A 19 -5.76 -11.50 -2.60
CA GLY A 19 -6.30 -12.45 -1.64
C GLY A 19 -7.62 -12.01 -1.02
N ALA A 20 -7.89 -10.71 -0.94
CA ALA A 20 -9.13 -10.18 -0.38
C ALA A 20 -10.31 -10.24 -1.36
N LEU A 21 -10.09 -10.14 -2.67
CA LEU A 21 -11.13 -10.11 -3.70
C LEU A 21 -12.12 -11.29 -3.63
N PRO A 22 -11.69 -12.56 -3.48
CA PRO A 22 -12.61 -13.70 -3.39
C PRO A 22 -13.56 -13.60 -2.17
N PHE A 23 -13.09 -13.03 -1.07
CA PHE A 23 -13.90 -12.82 0.14
C PHE A 23 -14.86 -11.62 0.00
N LEU A 24 -14.46 -10.58 -0.73
CA LEU A 24 -15.30 -9.42 -1.05
C LEU A 24 -16.44 -9.79 -2.00
N ALA A 25 -16.26 -10.81 -2.84
CA ALA A 25 -17.29 -11.33 -3.73
C ALA A 25 -18.42 -12.08 -2.99
N LYS A 26 -18.15 -12.61 -1.78
CA LYS A 26 -19.15 -13.28 -0.97
C LYS A 26 -20.24 -12.31 -0.53
N GLY A 27 -21.46 -12.83 -0.38
CA GLY A 27 -22.62 -12.03 -0.01
C GLY A 27 -22.50 -11.40 1.38
N PRO A 28 -23.29 -10.33 1.66
CA PRO A 28 -23.31 -9.68 2.96
C PRO A 28 -23.67 -10.61 4.13
N SER A 29 -24.49 -11.64 3.86
CA SER A 29 -24.84 -12.69 4.82
C SER A 29 -23.66 -13.54 5.25
N GLU A 30 -22.64 -13.65 4.42
CA GLU A 30 -21.41 -14.39 4.67
C GLU A 30 -20.26 -13.46 5.14
N GLY A 31 -20.53 -12.16 5.27
CA GLY A 31 -19.57 -11.16 5.74
C GLY A 31 -18.72 -10.49 4.65
N GLY A 32 -19.01 -10.77 3.37
CA GLY A 32 -18.47 -10.06 2.21
C GLY A 32 -19.29 -8.82 1.87
N LEU A 33 -18.97 -8.16 0.76
CA LEU A 33 -19.72 -7.03 0.23
C LEU A 33 -20.58 -7.39 -0.99
N GLY A 34 -20.55 -8.64 -1.44
CA GLY A 34 -21.31 -9.10 -2.60
C GLY A 34 -20.90 -8.45 -3.91
N LEU A 35 -19.61 -8.15 -4.09
CA LEU A 35 -19.12 -7.40 -5.23
C LEU A 35 -19.18 -8.25 -6.51
N SER A 36 -19.80 -7.70 -7.56
CA SER A 36 -19.72 -8.26 -8.92
C SER A 36 -18.27 -8.15 -9.46
N ALA A 37 -17.94 -8.93 -10.50
CA ALA A 37 -16.64 -8.88 -11.14
C ALA A 37 -16.28 -7.46 -11.64
N PHE A 38 -17.27 -6.73 -12.14
CA PHE A 38 -17.09 -5.33 -12.56
C PHE A 38 -16.74 -4.41 -11.38
N GLN A 39 -17.43 -4.56 -10.25
CA GLN A 39 -17.14 -3.79 -9.03
C GLN A 39 -15.77 -4.11 -8.45
N GLN A 40 -15.35 -5.38 -8.49
CA GLN A 40 -13.99 -5.78 -8.09
C GLN A 40 -12.92 -5.12 -8.97
N SER A 41 -13.17 -5.04 -10.29
CA SER A 41 -12.27 -4.35 -11.21
C SER A 41 -12.18 -2.84 -10.90
N ILE A 42 -13.29 -2.20 -10.53
CA ILE A 42 -13.29 -0.78 -10.11
C ILE A 42 -12.48 -0.59 -8.81
N VAL A 43 -12.66 -1.47 -7.82
CA VAL A 43 -11.89 -1.41 -6.55
C VAL A 43 -10.39 -1.51 -6.82
N THR A 44 -9.98 -2.39 -7.73
CA THR A 44 -8.56 -2.56 -8.09
C THR A 44 -8.04 -1.37 -8.91
N SER A 45 -8.81 -0.93 -9.90
CA SER A 45 -8.42 0.19 -10.79
C SER A 45 -8.38 1.54 -10.07
N SER A 46 -9.23 1.74 -9.05
CA SER A 46 -9.25 2.98 -8.27
C SER A 46 -7.92 3.25 -7.56
N LEU A 47 -7.25 2.21 -7.09
CA LEU A 47 -5.90 2.31 -6.52
C LEU A 47 -4.89 2.78 -7.59
N THR A 48 -4.92 2.19 -8.77
CA THR A 48 -4.00 2.54 -9.87
C THR A 48 -4.22 3.98 -10.35
N LEU A 49 -5.48 4.41 -10.47
CA LEU A 49 -5.81 5.81 -10.76
C LEU A 49 -5.31 6.74 -9.67
N GLY A 50 -5.56 6.40 -8.40
CA GLY A 50 -5.03 7.15 -7.25
C GLY A 50 -3.51 7.25 -7.31
N ALA A 51 -2.82 6.17 -7.65
CA ALA A 51 -1.36 6.15 -7.75
C ALA A 51 -0.82 7.06 -8.86
N ALA A 52 -1.50 7.12 -10.01
CA ALA A 52 -1.12 8.04 -11.08
C ALA A 52 -1.20 9.51 -10.62
N PHE A 53 -2.31 9.92 -9.99
CA PHE A 53 -2.44 11.26 -9.42
C PHE A 53 -1.47 11.48 -8.25
N GLY A 54 -1.30 10.48 -7.40
CA GLY A 54 -0.39 10.52 -6.26
C GLY A 54 1.08 10.71 -6.66
N ALA A 55 1.52 10.10 -7.74
CA ALA A 55 2.88 10.27 -8.25
C ALA A 55 3.13 11.71 -8.71
N VAL A 56 2.18 12.30 -9.43
CA VAL A 56 2.29 13.71 -9.91
C VAL A 56 2.26 14.69 -8.74
N ILE A 57 1.29 14.54 -7.83
CA ILE A 57 1.13 15.41 -6.66
C ILE A 57 2.30 15.21 -5.69
N GLY A 58 2.63 13.96 -5.38
CA GLY A 58 3.71 13.60 -4.46
C GLY A 58 5.07 14.07 -4.94
N GLY A 59 5.35 13.98 -6.25
CA GLY A 59 6.57 14.54 -6.84
C GLY A 59 6.69 16.05 -6.58
N ARG A 60 5.63 16.81 -6.91
CA ARG A 60 5.59 18.28 -6.68
C ARG A 60 5.68 18.66 -5.20
N LEU A 61 4.98 17.94 -4.31
CA LEU A 61 5.06 18.16 -2.88
C LEU A 61 6.46 17.85 -2.34
N SER A 62 7.06 16.77 -2.82
CA SER A 62 8.41 16.35 -2.48
C SER A 62 9.44 17.42 -2.82
N ASP A 63 9.30 18.08 -3.98
CA ASP A 63 10.19 19.17 -4.40
C ASP A 63 9.98 20.45 -3.57
N ARG A 64 8.73 20.74 -3.18
CA ARG A 64 8.38 21.96 -2.45
C ARG A 64 8.63 21.88 -0.94
N TYR A 65 8.28 20.76 -0.31
CA TYR A 65 8.32 20.59 1.16
C TYR A 65 9.46 19.70 1.65
N GLY A 66 10.20 19.12 0.74
CA GLY A 66 11.30 18.19 1.02
C GLY A 66 10.88 16.72 1.08
N ARG A 67 11.84 15.86 0.72
CA ARG A 67 11.60 14.40 0.54
C ARG A 67 11.13 13.73 1.84
N LYS A 68 11.79 14.02 2.96
CA LYS A 68 11.48 13.42 4.27
C LYS A 68 10.05 13.73 4.72
N LYS A 69 9.65 15.00 4.68
CA LYS A 69 8.30 15.42 5.08
C LYS A 69 7.23 14.81 4.19
N ASN A 70 7.48 14.72 2.88
CA ASN A 70 6.55 14.11 1.94
C ASN A 70 6.34 12.61 2.26
N ILE A 71 7.42 11.86 2.50
CA ILE A 71 7.33 10.43 2.83
C ILE A 71 6.59 10.23 4.16
N MET A 72 6.83 11.07 5.16
CA MET A 72 6.09 11.02 6.44
C MET A 72 4.58 11.25 6.23
N THR A 73 4.21 12.26 5.44
CA THR A 73 2.80 12.55 5.11
C THR A 73 2.15 11.39 4.38
N VAL A 74 2.84 10.84 3.39
CA VAL A 74 2.38 9.69 2.61
C VAL A 74 2.19 8.46 3.50
N ALA A 75 3.09 8.19 4.44
CA ALA A 75 2.96 7.06 5.38
C ALA A 75 1.72 7.19 6.28
N VAL A 76 1.42 8.42 6.74
CA VAL A 76 0.21 8.70 7.54
C VAL A 76 -1.06 8.52 6.69
N ILE A 77 -1.08 9.07 5.47
CA ILE A 77 -2.23 8.91 4.56
C ILE A 77 -2.47 7.43 4.25
N PHE A 78 -1.39 6.69 4.00
CA PHE A 78 -1.47 5.24 3.75
C PHE A 78 -2.07 4.50 4.95
N LEU A 79 -1.60 4.80 6.17
CA LEU A 79 -2.11 4.18 7.39
C LEU A 79 -3.61 4.45 7.56
N LEU A 80 -4.04 5.70 7.43
CA LEU A 80 -5.45 6.07 7.56
C LEU A 80 -6.31 5.44 6.45
N ALA A 81 -5.81 5.43 5.22
CA ALA A 81 -6.53 4.84 4.08
C ALA A 81 -6.64 3.32 4.20
N SER A 82 -5.60 2.61 4.64
CA SER A 82 -5.63 1.15 4.83
C SER A 82 -6.62 0.75 5.93
N LEU A 83 -6.63 1.47 7.06
CA LEU A 83 -7.63 1.29 8.12
C LEU A 83 -9.04 1.62 7.64
N GLY A 84 -9.20 2.70 6.86
CA GLY A 84 -10.48 3.06 6.25
C GLY A 84 -11.00 1.97 5.29
N CYS A 85 -10.12 1.35 4.50
CA CYS A 85 -10.48 0.19 3.67
C CYS A 85 -10.98 -0.99 4.52
N ALA A 86 -10.26 -1.32 5.60
CA ALA A 86 -10.61 -2.44 6.47
C ALA A 86 -11.95 -2.22 7.20
N LEU A 87 -12.26 -0.98 7.56
CA LEU A 87 -13.49 -0.60 8.27
C LEU A 87 -14.65 -0.24 7.32
N SER A 88 -14.45 -0.30 6.01
CA SER A 88 -15.46 0.11 5.04
C SER A 88 -16.74 -0.73 5.16
N PRO A 89 -17.91 -0.07 5.36
CA PRO A 89 -19.20 -0.77 5.43
C PRO A 89 -19.79 -1.06 4.05
N ASN A 90 -19.44 -0.26 3.03
CA ASN A 90 -20.04 -0.26 1.71
C ASN A 90 -18.98 -0.23 0.60
N TYR A 91 -19.37 -0.71 -0.59
CA TYR A 91 -18.55 -0.65 -1.80
C TYR A 91 -18.03 0.77 -2.13
N ALA A 92 -18.90 1.79 -2.08
CA ALA A 92 -18.51 3.16 -2.42
C ALA A 92 -17.41 3.71 -1.47
N VAL A 93 -17.54 3.44 -0.19
CA VAL A 93 -16.54 3.83 0.83
C VAL A 93 -15.22 3.09 0.60
N LEU A 94 -15.29 1.80 0.26
CA LEU A 94 -14.10 1.02 -0.07
C LEU A 94 -13.35 1.61 -1.28
N VAL A 95 -14.06 1.98 -2.36
CA VAL A 95 -13.48 2.59 -3.56
C VAL A 95 -12.81 3.93 -3.23
N CYS A 96 -13.46 4.79 -2.41
CA CYS A 96 -12.88 6.07 -1.99
C CYS A 96 -11.58 5.88 -1.20
N PHE A 97 -11.56 4.97 -0.23
CA PHE A 97 -10.35 4.70 0.53
C PHE A 97 -9.27 4.00 -0.29
N ARG A 98 -9.62 3.16 -1.26
CA ARG A 98 -8.69 2.60 -2.23
C ARG A 98 -8.04 3.66 -3.11
N PHE A 99 -8.81 4.64 -3.57
CA PHE A 99 -8.27 5.78 -4.30
C PHE A 99 -7.31 6.61 -3.44
N LEU A 100 -7.69 6.90 -2.19
CA LEU A 100 -6.84 7.63 -1.24
C LEU A 100 -5.54 6.85 -0.94
N LEU A 101 -5.64 5.54 -0.77
CA LEU A 101 -4.51 4.65 -0.59
C LEU A 101 -3.60 4.66 -1.82
N GLY A 102 -4.19 4.68 -3.02
CA GLY A 102 -3.46 4.87 -4.27
C GLY A 102 -2.68 6.19 -4.31
N LEU A 103 -3.27 7.31 -3.89
CA LEU A 103 -2.56 8.60 -3.78
C LEU A 103 -1.30 8.49 -2.91
N ALA A 104 -1.40 7.80 -1.78
CA ALA A 104 -0.26 7.58 -0.89
C ALA A 104 0.81 6.70 -1.55
N VAL A 105 0.39 5.58 -2.15
CA VAL A 105 1.28 4.65 -2.87
C VAL A 105 2.03 5.35 -4.00
N GLY A 106 1.30 6.13 -4.83
CA GLY A 106 1.89 6.88 -5.94
C GLY A 106 2.88 7.94 -5.46
N GLY A 107 2.54 8.68 -4.39
CA GLY A 107 3.45 9.64 -3.78
C GLY A 107 4.72 8.98 -3.23
N ALA A 108 4.60 7.81 -2.61
CA ALA A 108 5.76 7.05 -2.14
C ALA A 108 6.62 6.53 -3.30
N SER A 109 5.99 5.94 -4.32
CA SER A 109 6.70 5.36 -5.46
C SER A 109 7.52 6.39 -6.25
N ALA A 110 7.05 7.64 -6.33
CA ALA A 110 7.78 8.73 -6.95
C ALA A 110 8.91 9.26 -6.06
N THR A 111 8.69 9.36 -4.74
CA THR A 111 9.60 10.06 -3.83
C THR A 111 10.71 9.15 -3.27
N VAL A 112 10.38 7.89 -2.94
CA VAL A 112 11.33 6.97 -2.27
C VAL A 112 12.56 6.65 -3.10
N PRO A 113 12.45 6.27 -4.40
CA PRO A 113 13.63 6.00 -5.23
C PRO A 113 14.51 7.23 -5.44
N VAL A 114 13.88 8.41 -5.59
CA VAL A 114 14.60 9.68 -5.73
C VAL A 114 15.40 9.97 -4.46
N TYR A 115 14.76 9.88 -3.29
CA TYR A 115 15.43 10.11 -2.02
C TYR A 115 16.56 9.11 -1.76
N LEU A 116 16.35 7.83 -2.09
CA LEU A 116 17.40 6.80 -2.02
C LEU A 116 18.60 7.15 -2.90
N SER A 117 18.33 7.63 -4.12
CA SER A 117 19.39 7.99 -5.08
C SER A 117 20.16 9.26 -4.65
N GLU A 118 19.50 10.21 -4.00
CA GLU A 118 20.10 11.45 -3.46
C GLU A 118 20.98 11.15 -2.24
N MET A 119 20.55 10.26 -1.36
CA MET A 119 21.26 9.88 -0.14
C MET A 119 22.42 8.90 -0.37
N ALA A 120 22.41 8.18 -1.48
CA ALA A 120 23.40 7.14 -1.76
C ALA A 120 24.65 7.71 -2.44
N PRO A 121 25.88 7.31 -2.02
CA PRO A 121 27.10 7.57 -2.78
C PRO A 121 26.97 7.02 -4.22
N VAL A 122 27.63 7.69 -5.15
CA VAL A 122 27.55 7.38 -6.59
C VAL A 122 27.85 5.90 -6.86
N THR A 123 28.80 5.33 -6.13
CA THR A 123 29.27 3.94 -6.29
C THR A 123 28.22 2.88 -5.97
N ILE A 124 27.24 3.17 -5.08
CA ILE A 124 26.24 2.21 -4.62
C ILE A 124 24.79 2.63 -4.95
N ARG A 125 24.61 3.74 -5.69
CA ARG A 125 23.30 4.30 -6.01
C ARG A 125 22.40 3.27 -6.73
N GLY A 126 22.91 2.58 -7.74
CA GLY A 126 22.18 1.54 -8.46
C GLY A 126 21.76 0.38 -7.54
N THR A 127 22.64 -0.04 -6.62
CA THR A 127 22.34 -1.08 -5.64
C THR A 127 21.23 -0.66 -4.69
N MET A 128 21.18 0.61 -4.30
CA MET A 128 20.13 1.12 -3.39
C MET A 128 18.76 1.15 -4.08
N VAL A 129 18.70 1.54 -5.36
CA VAL A 129 17.47 1.49 -6.15
C VAL A 129 17.03 0.04 -6.36
N ALA A 130 17.95 -0.86 -6.72
CA ALA A 130 17.65 -2.28 -6.88
C ALA A 130 17.11 -2.92 -5.58
N ARG A 131 17.62 -2.51 -4.42
CA ARG A 131 17.07 -2.95 -3.11
C ARG A 131 15.62 -2.51 -2.91
N ASN A 132 15.24 -1.33 -3.39
CA ASN A 132 13.85 -0.90 -3.32
C ASN A 132 12.94 -1.81 -4.16
N GLU A 133 13.35 -2.16 -5.38
CA GLU A 133 12.62 -3.12 -6.23
C GLU A 133 12.52 -4.51 -5.57
N LEU A 134 13.62 -4.99 -4.99
CA LEU A 134 13.62 -6.24 -4.24
C LEU A 134 12.60 -6.22 -3.09
N MET A 135 12.49 -5.08 -2.38
CA MET A 135 11.51 -4.93 -1.29
C MET A 135 10.08 -4.91 -1.79
N ILE A 136 9.81 -4.40 -2.99
CA ILE A 136 8.48 -4.48 -3.62
C ILE A 136 8.09 -5.94 -3.83
N VAL A 137 8.96 -6.73 -4.46
CA VAL A 137 8.70 -8.16 -4.72
C VAL A 137 8.59 -8.95 -3.41
N THR A 138 9.43 -8.63 -2.42
CA THR A 138 9.35 -9.23 -1.08
C THR A 138 8.01 -8.91 -0.41
N GLY A 139 7.54 -7.66 -0.52
CA GLY A 139 6.25 -7.25 0.00
C GLY A 139 5.09 -8.02 -0.63
N GLN A 140 5.11 -8.23 -1.96
CA GLN A 140 4.12 -9.05 -2.66
C GLN A 140 4.16 -10.52 -2.18
N LEU A 141 5.34 -11.11 -2.07
CA LEU A 141 5.50 -12.47 -1.59
C LEU A 141 4.94 -12.63 -0.17
N LEU A 142 5.25 -11.70 0.73
CA LEU A 142 4.70 -11.69 2.08
C LEU A 142 3.18 -11.57 2.08
N ALA A 143 2.62 -10.67 1.26
CA ALA A 143 1.17 -10.50 1.14
C ALA A 143 0.48 -11.78 0.67
N TYR A 144 0.99 -12.44 -0.37
CA TYR A 144 0.44 -13.70 -0.84
C TYR A 144 0.54 -14.81 0.20
N SER A 145 1.69 -14.90 0.91
CA SER A 145 1.91 -15.90 1.96
C SER A 145 0.95 -15.69 3.14
N PHE A 146 0.80 -14.45 3.61
CA PHE A 146 -0.15 -14.13 4.68
C PHE A 146 -1.60 -14.33 4.25
N ASN A 147 -1.97 -13.92 3.04
CA ASN A 147 -3.32 -14.15 2.51
C ASN A 147 -3.65 -15.65 2.47
N ALA A 148 -2.73 -16.49 1.97
CA ALA A 148 -2.91 -17.93 1.92
C ALA A 148 -3.02 -18.53 3.33
N PHE A 149 -2.14 -18.13 4.25
CA PHE A 149 -2.16 -18.59 5.64
C PHE A 149 -3.47 -18.24 6.34
N ILE A 150 -3.92 -16.99 6.23
CA ILE A 150 -5.15 -16.51 6.85
C ILE A 150 -6.38 -17.19 6.22
N ALA A 151 -6.40 -17.38 4.90
CA ALA A 151 -7.50 -18.06 4.21
C ALA A 151 -7.66 -19.51 4.64
N ILE A 152 -6.55 -20.21 4.96
CA ILE A 152 -6.57 -21.60 5.43
C ILE A 152 -7.00 -21.66 6.90
N MET A 153 -6.51 -20.77 7.75
CA MET A 153 -6.79 -20.80 9.19
C MET A 153 -8.20 -20.30 9.53
N TRP A 154 -8.69 -19.31 8.81
CA TRP A 154 -10.02 -18.71 9.03
C TRP A 154 -10.77 -18.52 7.72
N PRO A 155 -11.54 -19.52 7.27
CA PRO A 155 -12.28 -19.44 5.99
C PRO A 155 -13.51 -18.52 6.03
N GLN A 156 -13.69 -17.73 7.09
CA GLN A 156 -14.81 -16.80 7.24
C GLN A 156 -14.63 -15.57 6.33
N ALA A 157 -15.74 -15.04 5.82
CA ALA A 157 -15.68 -13.92 4.87
C ALA A 157 -15.17 -12.61 5.46
N HIS A 158 -15.30 -12.37 6.75
CA HIS A 158 -14.75 -11.19 7.43
C HIS A 158 -13.22 -11.09 7.42
N VAL A 159 -12.54 -12.14 7.02
CA VAL A 159 -11.08 -12.26 6.99
C VAL A 159 -10.41 -11.22 6.09
N TRP A 160 -11.08 -10.78 5.03
CA TRP A 160 -10.54 -9.71 4.16
C TRP A 160 -10.22 -8.41 4.91
N ARG A 161 -10.94 -8.11 5.99
CA ARG A 161 -10.67 -6.93 6.83
C ARG A 161 -9.34 -7.07 7.57
N TRP A 162 -9.06 -8.26 8.11
CA TRP A 162 -7.78 -8.54 8.76
C TRP A 162 -6.62 -8.50 7.78
N MET A 163 -6.80 -9.01 6.56
CA MET A 163 -5.80 -8.91 5.50
C MET A 163 -5.43 -7.44 5.23
N LEU A 164 -6.42 -6.56 5.16
CA LEU A 164 -6.21 -5.12 4.95
C LEU A 164 -5.63 -4.41 6.18
N VAL A 165 -5.99 -4.81 7.39
CA VAL A 165 -5.41 -4.25 8.63
C VAL A 165 -3.92 -4.56 8.71
N ILE A 166 -3.49 -5.76 8.36
CA ILE A 166 -2.07 -6.14 8.38
C ILE A 166 -1.26 -5.28 7.41
N CYS A 167 -1.86 -4.76 6.34
CA CYS A 167 -1.23 -3.80 5.43
C CYS A 167 -0.78 -2.50 6.13
N SER A 168 -1.35 -2.17 7.29
CA SER A 168 -0.93 -1.00 8.09
C SER A 168 0.43 -1.19 8.79
N VAL A 169 0.87 -2.44 9.01
CA VAL A 169 2.12 -2.74 9.73
C VAL A 169 3.35 -2.19 8.99
N PRO A 170 3.54 -2.43 7.67
CA PRO A 170 4.65 -1.83 6.94
C PRO A 170 4.60 -0.29 6.92
N ALA A 171 3.40 0.30 6.94
CA ALA A 171 3.25 1.76 6.99
C ALA A 171 3.75 2.36 8.32
N ILE A 172 3.43 1.71 9.44
CA ILE A 172 3.93 2.08 10.76
C ILE A 172 5.46 1.92 10.80
N ALA A 173 5.98 0.82 10.28
CA ALA A 173 7.42 0.56 10.20
C ALA A 173 8.14 1.63 9.36
N LEU A 174 7.57 2.04 8.22
CA LEU A 174 8.10 3.13 7.40
C LEU A 174 8.09 4.45 8.16
N TRP A 175 6.98 4.78 8.83
CA TRP A 175 6.84 6.01 9.59
C TRP A 175 7.86 6.11 10.73
N ILE A 176 8.05 5.04 11.49
CA ILE A 176 9.08 4.96 12.54
C ILE A 176 10.47 5.06 11.92
N GLY A 177 10.72 4.31 10.84
CA GLY A 177 12.03 4.25 10.18
C GLY A 177 12.48 5.61 9.63
N ILE A 178 11.55 6.42 9.09
CA ILE A 178 11.89 7.74 8.55
C ILE A 178 12.23 8.76 9.65
N HIS A 179 11.68 8.59 10.87
CA HIS A 179 12.03 9.44 12.00
C HIS A 179 13.48 9.23 12.48
N LEU A 180 14.01 8.03 12.28
CA LEU A 180 15.37 7.67 12.65
C LEU A 180 16.42 8.14 11.63
N LEU A 181 15.99 8.66 10.47
CA LEU A 181 16.87 9.20 9.45
C LEU A 181 17.13 10.70 9.68
N PRO A 182 18.35 11.16 9.38
CA PRO A 182 18.71 12.59 9.47
C PRO A 182 17.92 13.47 8.51
#